data_fc7246ad881d35ade4d417eedb20b373
#
_entry.id   fc7246ad881d35ade4d417eedb20b373
#
_cell.length_a   1.000
_cell.length_b   1.000
_cell.length_c   1.000
_cell.angle_alpha   90.00
_cell.angle_beta   90.00
_cell.angle_gamma   90.00
#
_symmetry.space_group_name_H-M   'P 1'
#
loop_
_entity.id
_entity.type
_entity.pdbx_description
1 polymer ?
#
loop_
_entity_poly.entity_id
_entity_poly.type
_entity_poly.pdbx_seq_one_letter_code
_entity_poly.pdbx_strand_id
1 'polypeptide(L)'
;VNDALEKDVNLQIAQKVKKLLKKKNIKVIMTREDDTSLAKDGGVNRKVQDMKARVELINKTKPDLAVSIHQNSYHEEGICGAQVFYYTHSTDGERAAGIMQKALLAVDQENHRQEKADDGYYLLRRTEVPTIIVECGFLSNREEAEKLVDEKYQKKIAKAVVQGIEEFVGSREK
;
A
#
# COMPACT_ATOMS: atom_id res chain seq x y z
N VAL A 1 18.34 6.45 1.12
CA VAL A 1 18.74 7.84 0.84
C VAL A 1 18.01 8.76 1.81
N ASN A 2 18.56 9.92 2.17
CA ASN A 2 17.99 10.97 3.04
C ASN A 2 17.51 10.55 4.45
N ASP A 3 18.01 9.45 5.01
CA ASP A 3 17.65 8.89 6.34
C ASP A 3 16.16 8.63 6.57
N ALA A 4 15.34 8.64 5.50
CA ALA A 4 13.92 8.32 5.59
C ALA A 4 13.72 6.85 5.97
N LEU A 5 12.90 6.62 6.99
CA LEU A 5 12.48 5.29 7.37
C LEU A 5 11.18 4.92 6.61
N GLU A 6 11.21 3.82 5.89
CA GLU A 6 10.05 3.32 5.15
C GLU A 6 8.78 3.28 6.03
N LYS A 7 8.90 2.77 7.25
CA LYS A 7 7.77 2.65 8.17
C LYS A 7 7.06 3.99 8.46
N ASP A 8 7.82 5.10 8.51
CA ASP A 8 7.29 6.43 8.82
C ASP A 8 6.59 7.01 7.59
N VAL A 9 7.20 6.88 6.41
CA VAL A 9 6.61 7.32 5.14
C VAL A 9 5.31 6.55 4.86
N ASN A 10 5.33 5.22 5.05
CA ASN A 10 4.13 4.36 4.92
C ASN A 10 2.99 4.85 5.81
N LEU A 11 3.28 5.13 7.08
CA LEU A 11 2.28 5.59 8.05
C LEU A 11 1.73 6.98 7.69
N GLN A 12 2.59 7.91 7.30
CA GLN A 12 2.20 9.25 6.89
C GLN A 12 1.24 9.24 5.69
N ILE A 13 1.53 8.43 4.67
CA ILE A 13 0.66 8.27 3.51
C ILE A 13 -0.66 7.60 3.90
N ALA A 14 -0.61 6.50 4.67
CA ALA A 14 -1.80 5.78 5.11
C ALA A 14 -2.73 6.65 5.97
N GLN A 15 -2.20 7.50 6.86
CA GLN A 15 -3.00 8.45 7.63
C GLN A 15 -3.68 9.50 6.75
N LYS A 16 -3.01 9.98 5.70
CA LYS A 16 -3.61 10.90 4.72
C LYS A 16 -4.74 10.22 3.94
N VAL A 17 -4.54 8.96 3.51
CA VAL A 17 -5.58 8.14 2.87
C VAL A 17 -6.78 7.96 3.79
N LYS A 18 -6.56 7.53 5.05
CA LYS A 18 -7.63 7.39 6.06
C LYS A 18 -8.44 8.68 6.22
N LYS A 19 -7.75 9.83 6.34
CA LYS A 19 -8.41 11.13 6.51
C LYS A 19 -9.31 11.50 5.32
N LEU A 20 -8.87 11.19 4.10
CA LEU A 20 -9.64 11.45 2.88
C LEU A 20 -10.83 10.51 2.74
N LEU A 21 -10.65 9.20 2.99
CA LEU A 21 -11.72 8.21 2.92
C LEU A 21 -12.82 8.47 3.96
N LYS A 22 -12.45 8.87 5.18
CA LYS A 22 -13.42 9.26 6.22
C LYS A 22 -14.32 10.41 5.78
N LYS A 23 -13.81 11.40 5.04
CA LYS A 23 -14.62 12.50 4.49
C LYS A 23 -15.63 12.04 3.44
N LYS A 24 -15.44 10.85 2.88
CA LYS A 24 -16.30 10.21 1.89
C LYS A 24 -17.21 9.13 2.49
N ASN A 25 -17.29 9.08 3.84
CA ASN A 25 -18.05 8.09 4.60
C ASN A 25 -17.63 6.63 4.35
N ILE A 26 -16.39 6.41 3.90
CA ILE A 26 -15.83 5.07 3.74
C ILE A 26 -15.20 4.65 5.08
N LYS A 27 -15.63 3.50 5.59
CA LYS A 27 -15.08 2.92 6.82
C LYS A 27 -13.65 2.46 6.60
N VAL A 28 -12.73 2.89 7.44
CA VAL A 28 -11.31 2.53 7.37
C VAL A 28 -10.86 1.90 8.67
N ILE A 29 -10.21 0.74 8.56
CA ILE A 29 -9.54 0.05 9.66
C ILE A 29 -8.04 0.10 9.36
N MET A 30 -7.26 0.66 10.27
CA MET A 30 -5.79 0.69 10.17
C MET A 30 -5.20 -0.49 10.94
N THR A 31 -4.17 -1.13 10.40
CA THR A 31 -3.40 -2.15 11.15
C THR A 31 -2.49 -1.53 12.21
N ARG A 32 -2.14 -0.26 12.07
CA ARG A 32 -1.48 0.56 13.11
C ARG A 32 -1.79 2.03 12.86
N GLU A 33 -1.77 2.83 13.90
CA GLU A 33 -2.00 4.29 13.84
C GLU A 33 -0.78 5.10 14.31
N ASP A 34 0.20 4.41 14.87
CA ASP A 34 1.48 4.95 15.38
C ASP A 34 2.63 3.98 15.07
N ASP A 35 3.75 4.10 15.77
CA ASP A 35 4.93 3.22 15.60
C ASP A 35 4.82 1.90 16.41
N THR A 36 3.63 1.49 16.78
CA THR A 36 3.42 0.20 17.46
C THR A 36 3.31 -0.96 16.48
N SER A 37 3.81 -2.12 16.90
CA SER A 37 3.66 -3.40 16.20
C SER A 37 2.43 -4.13 16.74
N LEU A 38 1.77 -4.92 15.90
CA LEU A 38 0.74 -5.86 16.32
C LEU A 38 1.30 -7.12 16.99
N ALA A 39 2.62 -7.33 16.94
CA ALA A 39 3.27 -8.43 17.64
C ALA A 39 3.19 -8.24 19.16
N LYS A 40 2.95 -9.32 19.90
CA LYS A 40 2.99 -9.31 21.36
C LYS A 40 4.41 -9.07 21.87
N ASP A 41 4.53 -8.32 22.97
CA ASP A 41 5.83 -8.06 23.60
C ASP A 41 6.51 -9.34 24.09
N GLY A 42 7.85 -9.39 23.95
CA GLY A 42 8.69 -10.51 24.40
C GLY A 42 8.74 -11.72 23.48
N GLY A 43 8.12 -11.68 22.31
CA GLY A 43 8.11 -12.80 21.37
C GLY A 43 9.36 -12.90 20.49
N VAL A 44 9.85 -14.12 20.26
CA VAL A 44 10.83 -14.43 19.22
C VAL A 44 10.17 -14.22 17.85
N ASN A 45 10.90 -13.65 16.86
CA ASN A 45 10.40 -13.39 15.51
C ASN A 45 9.24 -12.38 15.45
N ARG A 46 9.36 -11.22 16.09
CA ARG A 46 8.35 -10.14 16.10
C ARG A 46 7.81 -9.81 14.72
N LYS A 47 8.65 -9.76 13.68
CA LYS A 47 8.22 -9.49 12.30
C LYS A 47 7.21 -10.52 11.79
N VAL A 48 7.44 -11.81 12.08
CA VAL A 48 6.54 -12.88 11.67
C VAL A 48 5.22 -12.80 12.45
N GLN A 49 5.26 -12.50 13.74
CA GLN A 49 4.06 -12.34 14.57
C GLN A 49 3.23 -11.15 14.12
N ASP A 50 3.86 -10.01 13.84
CA ASP A 50 3.19 -8.80 13.32
C ASP A 50 2.49 -9.10 12.00
N MET A 51 3.18 -9.77 11.07
CA MET A 51 2.60 -10.12 9.78
C MET A 51 1.41 -11.07 9.91
N LYS A 52 1.48 -12.08 10.81
CA LYS A 52 0.35 -12.97 11.11
C LYS A 52 -0.83 -12.19 11.70
N ALA A 53 -0.58 -11.30 12.65
CA ALA A 53 -1.64 -10.50 13.28
C ALA A 53 -2.34 -9.57 12.25
N ARG A 54 -1.60 -9.03 11.28
CA ARG A 54 -2.18 -8.26 10.16
C ARG A 54 -3.10 -9.12 9.31
N VAL A 55 -2.66 -10.32 8.92
CA VAL A 55 -3.49 -11.26 8.16
C VAL A 55 -4.77 -11.63 8.94
N GLU A 56 -4.64 -11.97 10.23
CA GLU A 56 -5.77 -12.29 11.09
C GLU A 56 -6.77 -11.13 11.18
N LEU A 57 -6.28 -9.90 11.35
CA LEU A 57 -7.13 -8.71 11.40
C LEU A 57 -7.89 -8.51 10.08
N ILE A 58 -7.22 -8.63 8.94
CA ILE A 58 -7.82 -8.49 7.61
C ILE A 58 -8.88 -9.57 7.39
N ASN A 59 -8.55 -10.85 7.63
CA ASN A 59 -9.48 -11.95 7.42
C ASN A 59 -10.68 -11.92 8.38
N LYS A 60 -10.48 -11.43 9.61
CA LYS A 60 -11.56 -11.24 10.59
C LYS A 60 -12.49 -10.09 10.22
N THR A 61 -11.95 -8.99 9.73
CA THR A 61 -12.74 -7.78 9.42
C THR A 61 -13.39 -7.83 8.04
N LYS A 62 -12.89 -8.68 7.15
CA LYS A 62 -13.39 -8.91 5.78
C LYS A 62 -13.70 -7.61 5.03
N PRO A 63 -12.71 -6.72 4.86
CA PRO A 63 -12.92 -5.49 4.11
C PRO A 63 -13.19 -5.79 2.63
N ASP A 64 -13.82 -4.84 1.93
CA ASP A 64 -13.99 -4.91 0.47
C ASP A 64 -12.66 -4.87 -0.27
N LEU A 65 -11.66 -4.18 0.29
CA LEU A 65 -10.29 -4.11 -0.20
C LEU A 65 -9.31 -3.91 0.96
N ALA A 66 -8.24 -4.68 0.99
CA ALA A 66 -7.09 -4.42 1.84
C ALA A 66 -5.96 -3.78 1.01
N VAL A 67 -5.43 -2.66 1.49
CA VAL A 67 -4.34 -1.92 0.84
C VAL A 67 -3.16 -1.81 1.78
N SER A 68 -2.03 -2.37 1.39
CA SER A 68 -0.77 -2.25 2.13
C SER A 68 0.13 -1.22 1.45
N ILE A 69 0.46 -0.14 2.16
CA ILE A 69 1.28 0.96 1.65
C ILE A 69 2.73 0.73 2.03
N HIS A 70 3.59 0.74 1.04
CA HIS A 70 5.02 0.49 1.13
C HIS A 70 5.84 1.47 0.30
N GLN A 71 7.14 1.48 0.53
CA GLN A 71 8.15 2.11 -0.30
C GLN A 71 9.16 1.05 -0.72
N ASN A 72 9.40 0.96 -2.00
CA ASN A 72 10.30 -0.03 -2.57
C ASN A 72 11.78 0.32 -2.33
N SER A 73 12.64 -0.66 -2.50
CA SER A 73 14.09 -0.49 -2.49
C SER A 73 14.73 -1.49 -3.45
N TYR A 74 15.73 -1.04 -4.19
CA TYR A 74 16.48 -1.88 -5.11
C TYR A 74 17.97 -1.51 -5.08
N HIS A 75 18.85 -2.41 -5.48
CA HIS A 75 20.29 -2.17 -5.44
C HIS A 75 20.79 -1.21 -6.52
N GLU A 76 20.03 -1.02 -7.61
CA GLU A 76 20.32 -0.05 -8.67
C GLU A 76 19.55 1.24 -8.40
N GLU A 77 20.28 2.35 -8.17
CA GLU A 77 19.68 3.64 -7.86
C GLU A 77 18.79 4.19 -8.97
N GLY A 78 19.07 3.86 -10.23
CA GLY A 78 18.26 4.29 -11.38
C GLY A 78 16.86 3.70 -11.46
N ILE A 79 16.54 2.69 -10.66
CA ILE A 79 15.21 2.07 -10.65
C ILE A 79 14.23 2.94 -9.88
N CYS A 80 13.10 3.27 -10.53
CA CYS A 80 12.07 4.18 -10.01
C CYS A 80 10.66 3.78 -10.47
N GLY A 81 9.66 4.49 -9.98
CA GLY A 81 8.25 4.39 -10.38
C GLY A 81 7.39 3.56 -9.42
N ALA A 82 6.24 4.13 -9.05
CA ALA A 82 5.25 3.43 -8.23
C ALA A 82 4.73 2.17 -8.91
N GLN A 83 4.53 1.10 -8.16
CA GLN A 83 4.05 -0.18 -8.68
C GLN A 83 3.11 -0.88 -7.70
N VAL A 84 2.06 -1.51 -8.20
CA VAL A 84 1.10 -2.25 -7.41
C VAL A 84 1.26 -3.74 -7.62
N PHE A 85 1.26 -4.49 -6.52
CA PHE A 85 1.36 -5.94 -6.54
C PHE A 85 0.08 -6.60 -6.03
N TYR A 86 -0.24 -7.75 -6.62
CA TYR A 86 -1.40 -8.56 -6.27
C TYR A 86 -1.05 -10.05 -6.26
N TYR A 87 -1.87 -10.88 -5.60
CA TYR A 87 -1.69 -12.32 -5.61
C TYR A 87 -2.09 -12.90 -6.97
N THR A 88 -1.22 -13.72 -7.57
CA THR A 88 -1.38 -14.30 -8.91
C THR A 88 -2.74 -14.99 -9.12
N HIS A 89 -3.30 -15.59 -8.07
CA HIS A 89 -4.58 -16.31 -8.16
C HIS A 89 -5.79 -15.50 -7.70
N SER A 90 -5.65 -14.19 -7.54
CA SER A 90 -6.73 -13.29 -7.10
C SER A 90 -7.21 -12.41 -8.25
N THR A 91 -8.31 -12.79 -8.89
CA THR A 91 -8.94 -12.00 -9.97
C THR A 91 -9.38 -10.62 -9.48
N ASP A 92 -9.97 -10.54 -8.28
CA ASP A 92 -10.35 -9.25 -7.69
C ASP A 92 -9.11 -8.43 -7.26
N GLY A 93 -8.03 -9.12 -6.81
CA GLY A 93 -6.75 -8.48 -6.53
C GLY A 93 -6.12 -7.87 -7.78
N GLU A 94 -6.10 -8.61 -8.89
CA GLU A 94 -5.64 -8.12 -10.19
C GLU A 94 -6.42 -6.88 -10.66
N ARG A 95 -7.75 -6.96 -10.60
CA ARG A 95 -8.62 -5.83 -10.96
C ARG A 95 -8.36 -4.60 -10.08
N ALA A 96 -8.24 -4.80 -8.76
CA ALA A 96 -7.92 -3.72 -7.83
C ALA A 96 -6.55 -3.11 -8.12
N ALA A 97 -5.55 -3.96 -8.41
CA ALA A 97 -4.20 -3.52 -8.73
C ALA A 97 -4.15 -2.71 -10.04
N GLY A 98 -4.85 -3.14 -11.08
CA GLY A 98 -4.92 -2.40 -12.35
C GLY A 98 -5.57 -1.01 -12.19
N ILE A 99 -6.68 -0.92 -11.45
CA ILE A 99 -7.32 0.35 -11.13
C ILE A 99 -6.38 1.26 -10.33
N MET A 100 -5.72 0.71 -9.31
CA MET A 100 -4.80 1.45 -8.46
C MET A 100 -3.56 1.92 -9.22
N GLN A 101 -2.98 1.04 -10.05
CA GLN A 101 -1.83 1.38 -10.89
C GLN A 101 -2.15 2.55 -11.82
N LYS A 102 -3.29 2.52 -12.48
CA LYS A 102 -3.76 3.62 -13.34
C LYS A 102 -3.87 4.95 -12.59
N ALA A 103 -4.39 4.93 -11.36
CA ALA A 103 -4.49 6.12 -10.53
C ALA A 103 -3.10 6.68 -10.14
N LEU A 104 -2.12 5.81 -9.87
CA LEU A 104 -0.74 6.20 -9.57
C LEU A 104 0.00 6.75 -10.78
N LEU A 105 -0.21 6.19 -11.98
CA LEU A 105 0.36 6.71 -13.22
C LEU A 105 -0.10 8.15 -13.52
N ALA A 106 -1.28 8.53 -13.08
CA ALA A 106 -1.76 9.92 -13.22
C ALA A 106 -1.00 10.91 -12.32
N VAL A 107 -0.29 10.44 -11.29
CA VAL A 107 0.55 11.29 -10.43
C VAL A 107 1.91 11.56 -11.04
N ASP A 108 2.48 10.56 -11.72
CA ASP A 108 3.79 10.63 -12.37
C ASP A 108 3.71 10.05 -13.78
N GLN A 109 3.71 10.93 -14.79
CA GLN A 109 3.58 10.54 -16.20
C GLN A 109 4.83 9.87 -16.76
N GLU A 110 5.98 10.01 -16.11
CA GLU A 110 7.22 9.32 -16.49
C GLU A 110 7.25 7.87 -15.97
N ASN A 111 6.31 7.51 -15.11
CA ASN A 111 6.17 6.15 -14.63
C ASN A 111 5.44 5.29 -15.68
N HIS A 112 6.09 4.24 -16.17
CA HIS A 112 5.54 3.30 -17.14
C HIS A 112 5.34 1.88 -16.58
N ARG A 113 5.39 1.73 -15.25
CA ARG A 113 5.19 0.44 -14.61
C ARG A 113 3.73 -0.01 -14.71
N GLN A 114 3.55 -1.32 -14.78
CA GLN A 114 2.24 -1.96 -14.73
C GLN A 114 2.09 -2.70 -13.39
N GLU A 115 0.86 -2.99 -13.01
CA GLU A 115 0.59 -3.88 -11.90
C GLU A 115 1.27 -5.24 -12.13
N LYS A 116 1.65 -5.90 -11.04
CA LYS A 116 2.43 -7.13 -11.12
C LYS A 116 1.89 -8.20 -10.20
N ALA A 117 1.69 -9.40 -10.76
CA ALA A 117 1.41 -10.58 -9.98
C ALA A 117 2.64 -10.99 -9.14
N ASP A 118 2.43 -11.35 -7.88
CA ASP A 118 3.50 -11.77 -6.99
C ASP A 118 3.03 -12.80 -5.96
N ASP A 119 3.72 -13.92 -5.87
CA ASP A 119 3.47 -15.01 -4.92
C ASP A 119 4.44 -14.99 -3.72
N GLY A 120 5.39 -14.08 -3.71
CA GLY A 120 6.40 -13.95 -2.65
C GLY A 120 5.86 -13.27 -1.39
N TYR A 121 4.94 -12.32 -1.55
CA TYR A 121 4.41 -11.57 -0.42
C TYR A 121 3.48 -12.42 0.46
N TYR A 122 3.87 -12.60 1.71
CA TYR A 122 3.09 -13.35 2.69
C TYR A 122 1.66 -12.81 2.86
N LEU A 123 1.51 -11.47 2.90
CA LEU A 123 0.22 -10.82 3.05
C LEU A 123 -0.72 -11.19 1.91
N LEU A 124 -0.26 -11.09 0.66
CA LEU A 124 -1.06 -11.39 -0.53
C LEU A 124 -1.55 -12.84 -0.57
N ARG A 125 -0.69 -13.79 -0.13
CA ARG A 125 -1.03 -15.23 -0.14
C ARG A 125 -1.95 -15.67 0.97
N ARG A 126 -2.06 -14.93 2.07
CA ARG A 126 -2.72 -15.36 3.30
C ARG A 126 -4.01 -14.62 3.61
N THR A 127 -4.27 -13.54 2.90
CA THR A 127 -5.54 -12.83 3.02
C THR A 127 -6.60 -13.47 2.12
N GLU A 128 -7.84 -13.51 2.62
CA GLU A 128 -9.00 -14.12 1.96
C GLU A 128 -9.85 -13.10 1.21
N VAL A 129 -9.47 -11.85 1.26
CA VAL A 129 -10.14 -10.72 0.59
C VAL A 129 -9.23 -10.14 -0.48
N PRO A 130 -9.77 -9.37 -1.44
CA PRO A 130 -8.94 -8.61 -2.38
C PRO A 130 -7.90 -7.79 -1.63
N THR A 131 -6.63 -8.05 -1.90
CA THR A 131 -5.51 -7.41 -1.20
C THR A 131 -4.45 -7.00 -2.21
N ILE A 132 -3.99 -5.76 -2.10
CA ILE A 132 -2.93 -5.21 -2.94
C ILE A 132 -1.81 -4.60 -2.08
N ILE A 133 -0.59 -4.61 -2.60
CA ILE A 133 0.54 -3.88 -2.05
C ILE A 133 0.84 -2.73 -2.99
N VAL A 134 0.87 -1.52 -2.46
CA VAL A 134 1.16 -0.29 -3.20
C VAL A 134 2.57 0.17 -2.81
N GLU A 135 3.52 -0.06 -3.70
CA GLU A 135 4.85 0.51 -3.62
C GLU A 135 4.81 1.92 -4.24
N CYS A 136 4.84 2.95 -3.40
CA CYS A 136 4.60 4.33 -3.84
C CYS A 136 5.79 4.95 -4.60
N GLY A 137 6.95 4.30 -4.59
CA GLY A 137 8.21 4.69 -5.22
C GLY A 137 9.38 4.01 -4.52
N PHE A 138 10.60 4.33 -4.94
CA PHE A 138 11.82 3.71 -4.44
C PHE A 138 12.59 4.64 -3.50
N LEU A 139 12.74 4.25 -2.22
CA LEU A 139 13.63 4.96 -1.28
C LEU A 139 15.12 4.83 -1.63
N SER A 140 15.48 3.86 -2.46
CA SER A 140 16.82 3.70 -3.01
C SER A 140 17.13 4.66 -4.15
N ASN A 141 16.11 5.19 -4.84
CA ASN A 141 16.27 6.22 -5.84
C ASN A 141 16.26 7.61 -5.17
N ARG A 142 17.27 8.43 -5.45
CA ARG A 142 17.46 9.71 -4.75
C ARG A 142 16.32 10.69 -5.00
N GLU A 143 15.89 10.85 -6.24
CA GLU A 143 14.82 11.78 -6.60
C GLU A 143 13.47 11.35 -6.01
N GLU A 144 13.17 10.06 -6.06
CA GLU A 144 11.94 9.54 -5.45
C GLU A 144 11.98 9.62 -3.92
N ALA A 145 13.12 9.33 -3.28
CA ALA A 145 13.26 9.46 -1.84
C ALA A 145 13.01 10.91 -1.36
N GLU A 146 13.46 11.92 -2.12
CA GLU A 146 13.16 13.32 -1.84
C GLU A 146 11.67 13.64 -2.02
N LYS A 147 11.03 13.13 -3.08
CA LYS A 147 9.57 13.27 -3.32
C LYS A 147 8.75 12.57 -2.22
N LEU A 148 9.12 11.36 -1.84
CA LEU A 148 8.37 10.52 -0.90
C LEU A 148 8.31 11.08 0.53
N VAL A 149 9.26 11.92 0.93
CA VAL A 149 9.22 12.65 2.21
C VAL A 149 8.53 14.02 2.09
N ASP A 150 8.30 14.51 0.88
CA ASP A 150 7.59 15.78 0.66
C ASP A 150 6.10 15.66 0.92
N GLU A 151 5.57 16.52 1.78
CA GLU A 151 4.16 16.46 2.19
C GLU A 151 3.18 16.69 1.03
N LYS A 152 3.54 17.52 0.04
CA LYS A 152 2.68 17.79 -1.12
C LYS A 152 2.61 16.57 -2.04
N TYR A 153 3.76 15.90 -2.23
CA TYR A 153 3.80 14.68 -3.02
C TYR A 153 3.05 13.54 -2.34
N GLN A 154 3.23 13.33 -1.03
CA GLN A 154 2.45 12.36 -0.26
C GLN A 154 0.94 12.61 -0.35
N LYS A 155 0.50 13.89 -0.37
CA LYS A 155 -0.92 14.23 -0.60
C LYS A 155 -1.40 13.84 -2.00
N LYS A 156 -0.56 13.95 -3.04
CA LYS A 156 -0.91 13.48 -4.39
C LYS A 156 -1.06 11.96 -4.42
N ILE A 157 -0.10 11.24 -3.87
CA ILE A 157 -0.18 9.77 -3.74
C ILE A 157 -1.43 9.36 -2.96
N ALA A 158 -1.69 9.97 -1.80
CA ALA A 158 -2.87 9.64 -1.00
C ALA A 158 -4.19 9.87 -1.76
N LYS A 159 -4.28 10.94 -2.57
CA LYS A 159 -5.46 11.18 -3.43
C LYS A 159 -5.61 10.10 -4.50
N ALA A 160 -4.52 9.69 -5.14
CA ALA A 160 -4.53 8.63 -6.14
C ALA A 160 -4.97 7.28 -5.52
N VAL A 161 -4.45 6.95 -4.34
CA VAL A 161 -4.86 5.74 -3.60
C VAL A 161 -6.34 5.79 -3.26
N VAL A 162 -6.85 6.93 -2.78
CA VAL A 162 -8.27 7.12 -2.49
C VAL A 162 -9.12 6.94 -3.74
N GLN A 163 -8.72 7.55 -4.87
CA GLN A 163 -9.41 7.38 -6.14
C GLN A 163 -9.47 5.91 -6.57
N GLY A 164 -8.36 5.19 -6.48
CA GLY A 164 -8.31 3.76 -6.80
C GLY A 164 -9.23 2.92 -5.90
N ILE A 165 -9.27 3.21 -4.61
CA ILE A 165 -10.18 2.54 -3.66
C ILE A 165 -11.64 2.80 -4.03
N GLU A 166 -12.03 4.06 -4.26
CA GLU A 166 -13.41 4.42 -4.62
C GLU A 166 -13.85 3.74 -5.93
N GLU A 167 -13.01 3.76 -6.95
CA GLU A 167 -13.32 3.16 -8.24
C GLU A 167 -13.49 1.64 -8.11
N PHE A 168 -12.61 0.97 -7.35
CA PHE A 168 -12.73 -0.46 -7.11
C PHE A 168 -14.00 -0.82 -6.33
N VAL A 169 -14.25 -0.18 -5.19
CA VAL A 169 -15.41 -0.46 -4.35
C VAL A 169 -16.70 -0.15 -5.10
N GLY A 170 -16.80 1.01 -5.75
CA GLY A 170 -17.98 1.38 -6.54
C GLY A 170 -18.23 0.48 -7.75
N SER A 171 -17.23 -0.23 -8.26
CA SER A 171 -17.40 -1.22 -9.33
C SER A 171 -17.95 -2.58 -8.86
N ARG A 172 -17.97 -2.84 -7.55
CA ARG A 172 -18.53 -4.07 -6.95
C ARG A 172 -20.02 -3.96 -6.63
N GLU A 173 -20.54 -2.74 -6.53
CA GLU A 173 -21.96 -2.47 -6.22
C GLU A 173 -22.89 -2.55 -7.46
N LYS A 174 -22.31 -2.76 -8.64
CA LYS A 174 -23.01 -2.92 -9.92
C LYS A 174 -23.04 -4.37 -10.35
#